data_3c6d5c48c0faa1c64dbc4a6d5a3b75f4
#
_entry.id   3c6d5c48c0faa1c64dbc4a6d5a3b75f4
#
_cell.length_a   1.000
_cell.length_b   1.000
_cell.length_c   1.000
_cell.angle_alpha   90.00
_cell.angle_beta   90.00
_cell.angle_gamma   90.00
#
_symmetry.space_group_name_H-M   'P 1'
#
loop_
_entity.id
_entity.type
_entity.pdbx_description
1 polymer ?
#
loop_
_entity_poly.entity_id
_entity_poly.type
_entity_poly.pdbx_seq_one_letter_code
_entity_poly.pdbx_strand_id
1 'polypeptide(L)'
;MSKRRPSGDGMVRKKDDGRWEGRIVIGHKENGDSIFRYIYAPTQKELTAKLRQEITAYQGVDLTEDSKITLSEWLDYWLDAIMAGTIRPSTLNGYRRYSDLYIKPYLGDKQISKITPADVQKMYEVLKARGRVKEHAQYGHQLSGSMVHSIHTMFHEAMKAAKESHI
;
A
#
# COMPACT_ATOMS: atom_id res chain seq x y z
N MET A 1 34.66 0.90 -22.16
CA MET A 1 33.81 -0.24 -21.77
C MET A 1 32.84 0.20 -20.69
N SER A 2 31.54 0.19 -20.98
CA SER A 2 30.49 0.55 -20.01
C SER A 2 30.42 -0.54 -18.93
N LYS A 3 30.67 -0.18 -17.66
CA LYS A 3 30.51 -1.10 -16.51
C LYS A 3 29.06 -1.58 -16.44
N ARG A 4 28.85 -2.88 -16.51
CA ARG A 4 27.54 -3.51 -16.25
C ARG A 4 27.10 -3.14 -14.81
N ARG A 5 25.89 -2.63 -14.66
CA ARG A 5 25.32 -2.37 -13.33
C ARG A 5 25.14 -3.69 -12.56
N PRO A 6 25.29 -3.65 -11.21
CA PRO A 6 25.02 -4.80 -10.37
C PRO A 6 23.57 -5.31 -10.58
N SER A 7 23.36 -6.60 -10.44
CA SER A 7 22.04 -7.23 -10.46
C SER A 7 21.25 -6.69 -9.24
N GLY A 8 20.07 -6.11 -9.48
CA GLY A 8 19.24 -5.51 -8.43
C GLY A 8 19.03 -3.99 -8.53
N ASP A 9 19.90 -3.27 -9.25
CA ASP A 9 19.83 -1.79 -9.37
C ASP A 9 18.69 -1.27 -10.29
N GLY A 10 17.83 -2.16 -10.80
CA GLY A 10 16.77 -1.80 -11.73
C GLY A 10 17.28 -1.42 -13.13
N MET A 11 16.38 -1.39 -14.09
CA MET A 11 16.69 -0.96 -15.46
C MET A 11 16.31 0.52 -15.62
N VAL A 12 17.15 1.30 -16.30
CA VAL A 12 16.92 2.72 -16.60
C VAL A 12 17.09 2.93 -18.11
N ARG A 13 16.09 3.58 -18.73
CA ARG A 13 16.15 3.99 -20.14
C ARG A 13 15.54 5.38 -20.33
N LYS A 14 15.97 6.09 -21.37
CA LYS A 14 15.32 7.32 -21.83
C LYS A 14 14.26 6.94 -22.87
N LYS A 15 13.06 7.48 -22.72
CA LYS A 15 11.97 7.30 -23.67
C LYS A 15 12.05 8.34 -24.80
N ASP A 16 11.38 8.08 -25.91
CA ASP A 16 11.33 8.97 -27.06
C ASP A 16 10.65 10.31 -26.74
N ASP A 17 9.77 10.33 -25.72
CA ASP A 17 9.13 11.54 -25.19
C ASP A 17 10.04 12.38 -24.28
N GLY A 18 11.32 12.02 -24.17
CA GLY A 18 12.35 12.72 -23.40
C GLY A 18 12.36 12.38 -21.91
N ARG A 19 11.35 11.70 -21.36
CA ARG A 19 11.31 11.26 -19.97
C ARG A 19 12.22 10.07 -19.72
N TRP A 20 12.68 9.95 -18.50
CA TRP A 20 13.41 8.77 -18.04
C TRP A 20 12.45 7.78 -17.39
N GLU A 21 12.57 6.52 -17.78
CA GLU A 21 11.83 5.39 -17.23
C GLU A 21 12.81 4.45 -16.54
N GLY A 22 12.45 4.05 -15.33
CA GLY A 22 13.10 2.98 -14.59
C GLY A 22 12.12 1.87 -14.27
N ARG A 23 12.61 0.64 -14.11
CA ARG A 23 11.82 -0.49 -13.62
C ARG A 23 12.60 -1.30 -12.62
N ILE A 24 11.92 -1.73 -11.58
CA ILE A 24 12.42 -2.69 -10.59
C ILE A 24 11.54 -3.94 -10.61
N VAL A 25 12.12 -5.07 -10.27
CA VAL A 25 11.35 -6.30 -10.04
C VAL A 25 10.83 -6.24 -8.62
N ILE A 26 9.52 -6.37 -8.46
CA ILE A 26 8.85 -6.35 -7.16
C ILE A 26 8.32 -7.73 -6.75
N GLY A 27 8.38 -8.72 -7.64
CA GLY A 27 7.93 -10.08 -7.40
C GLY A 27 7.96 -10.92 -8.69
N HIS A 28 7.42 -12.13 -8.61
CA HIS A 28 7.31 -13.07 -9.73
C HIS A 28 5.90 -13.67 -9.77
N LYS A 29 5.39 -13.91 -10.98
CA LYS A 29 4.14 -14.64 -11.20
C LYS A 29 4.35 -16.14 -10.96
N GLU A 30 3.25 -16.91 -10.81
CA GLU A 30 3.30 -18.38 -10.70
C GLU A 30 4.09 -19.06 -11.85
N ASN A 31 4.05 -18.47 -13.05
CA ASN A 31 4.78 -18.94 -14.20
C ASN A 31 6.27 -18.53 -14.23
N GLY A 32 6.77 -17.87 -13.19
CA GLY A 32 8.14 -17.39 -13.05
C GLY A 32 8.44 -16.04 -13.73
N ASP A 33 7.47 -15.42 -14.40
CA ASP A 33 7.65 -14.09 -14.99
C ASP A 33 7.79 -13.02 -13.93
N SER A 34 8.74 -12.08 -14.13
CA SER A 34 8.96 -10.99 -13.21
C SER A 34 7.84 -9.95 -13.27
N ILE A 35 7.34 -9.52 -12.11
CA ILE A 35 6.45 -8.40 -11.96
C ILE A 35 7.29 -7.13 -11.82
N PHE A 36 7.02 -6.12 -12.67
CA PHE A 36 7.80 -4.90 -12.72
C PHE A 36 7.00 -3.71 -12.23
N ARG A 37 7.64 -2.88 -11.39
CA ARG A 37 7.18 -1.53 -11.10
C ARG A 37 7.92 -0.54 -11.96
N TYR A 38 7.17 0.34 -12.63
CA TYR A 38 7.71 1.39 -13.50
C TYR A 38 7.70 2.73 -12.78
N ILE A 39 8.80 3.47 -12.88
CA ILE A 39 9.01 4.77 -12.26
C ILE A 39 9.46 5.74 -13.34
N TYR A 40 8.92 6.95 -13.30
CA TYR A 40 9.20 7.98 -14.29
C TYR A 40 9.75 9.24 -13.65
N ALA A 41 10.70 9.89 -14.34
CA ALA A 41 11.24 11.18 -13.93
C ALA A 41 11.68 12.02 -15.15
N PRO A 42 11.71 13.35 -15.04
CA PRO A 42 12.19 14.21 -16.12
C PRO A 42 13.71 14.09 -16.33
N THR A 43 14.46 13.75 -15.28
CA THR A 43 15.93 13.62 -15.32
C THR A 43 16.40 12.25 -14.84
N GLN A 44 17.55 11.80 -15.35
CA GLN A 44 18.17 10.54 -14.92
C GLN A 44 18.55 10.58 -13.43
N LYS A 45 18.98 11.73 -12.92
CA LYS A 45 19.39 11.90 -11.51
C LYS A 45 18.20 11.70 -10.58
N GLU A 46 17.07 12.32 -10.87
CA GLU A 46 15.84 12.15 -10.10
C GLU A 46 15.29 10.73 -10.19
N LEU A 47 15.34 10.13 -11.39
CA LEU A 47 14.92 8.75 -11.56
C LEU A 47 15.75 7.81 -10.68
N THR A 48 17.09 7.99 -10.68
CA THR A 48 17.98 7.15 -9.87
C THR A 48 17.72 7.31 -8.36
N ALA A 49 17.43 8.53 -7.91
CA ALA A 49 17.06 8.77 -6.52
C ALA A 49 15.74 8.07 -6.14
N LYS A 50 14.71 8.21 -6.97
CA LYS A 50 13.42 7.52 -6.79
C LYS A 50 13.57 6.00 -6.83
N LEU A 51 14.35 5.46 -7.77
CA LEU A 51 14.62 4.02 -7.86
C LEU A 51 15.25 3.48 -6.56
N ARG A 52 16.23 4.18 -6.00
CA ARG A 52 16.87 3.78 -4.74
C ARG A 52 15.88 3.77 -3.58
N GLN A 53 15.01 4.78 -3.48
CA GLN A 53 13.97 4.82 -2.46
C GLN A 53 13.01 3.64 -2.60
N GLU A 54 12.54 3.36 -3.82
CA GLU A 54 11.65 2.24 -4.09
C GLU A 54 12.35 0.89 -3.81
N ILE A 55 13.60 0.69 -4.25
CA ILE A 55 14.36 -0.54 -3.97
C ILE A 55 14.47 -0.75 -2.46
N THR A 56 14.79 0.29 -1.69
CA THR A 56 14.88 0.20 -0.23
C THR A 56 13.51 -0.12 0.39
N ALA A 57 12.45 0.47 -0.12
CA ALA A 57 11.10 0.24 0.35
C ALA A 57 10.61 -1.20 0.09
N TYR A 58 11.01 -1.79 -1.06
CA TYR A 58 10.64 -3.18 -1.42
C TYR A 58 11.65 -4.23 -0.93
N GLN A 59 12.75 -3.85 -0.29
CA GLN A 59 13.69 -4.81 0.29
C GLN A 59 13.03 -5.62 1.41
N GLY A 60 12.86 -6.91 1.17
CA GLY A 60 12.26 -7.84 2.14
C GLY A 60 10.76 -8.06 1.99
N VAL A 61 10.11 -7.43 1.01
CA VAL A 61 8.70 -7.68 0.68
C VAL A 61 8.64 -8.46 -0.62
N ASP A 62 8.27 -9.75 -0.55
CA ASP A 62 8.01 -10.57 -1.74
C ASP A 62 6.57 -10.36 -2.20
N LEU A 63 6.40 -9.49 -3.21
CA LEU A 63 5.11 -9.12 -3.77
C LEU A 63 4.76 -10.03 -4.96
N THR A 64 4.52 -11.29 -4.71
CA THR A 64 4.02 -12.23 -5.73
C THR A 64 2.50 -12.30 -5.72
N GLU A 65 1.88 -12.78 -6.82
CA GLU A 65 0.43 -13.10 -6.85
C GLU A 65 0.04 -14.11 -5.77
N ASP A 66 1.00 -14.95 -5.34
CA ASP A 66 0.92 -15.87 -4.19
C ASP A 66 1.42 -15.25 -2.88
N SER A 67 1.65 -13.97 -2.84
CA SER A 67 2.15 -13.29 -1.65
C SER A 67 1.21 -13.58 -0.49
N LYS A 68 1.75 -14.24 0.53
CA LYS A 68 1.04 -14.51 1.79
C LYS A 68 0.97 -13.26 2.66
N ILE A 69 1.25 -12.08 2.09
CA ILE A 69 1.23 -10.82 2.83
C ILE A 69 -0.15 -10.60 3.45
N THR A 70 -0.15 -10.34 4.73
CA THR A 70 -1.37 -10.02 5.46
C THR A 70 -1.78 -8.56 5.21
N LEU A 71 -3.05 -8.25 5.45
CA LEU A 71 -3.51 -6.88 5.35
C LEU A 71 -2.79 -5.95 6.36
N SER A 72 -2.44 -6.45 7.55
CA SER A 72 -1.66 -5.69 8.53
C SER A 72 -0.31 -5.26 7.97
N GLU A 73 0.46 -6.22 7.44
CA GLU A 73 1.79 -5.96 6.87
C GLU A 73 1.71 -4.99 5.68
N TRP A 74 0.70 -5.16 4.82
CA TRP A 74 0.47 -4.26 3.70
C TRP A 74 0.14 -2.84 4.16
N LEU A 75 -0.78 -2.68 5.13
CA LEU A 75 -1.16 -1.36 5.61
C LEU A 75 0.01 -0.62 6.26
N ASP A 76 0.84 -1.31 7.04
CA ASP A 76 2.05 -0.73 7.62
C ASP A 76 3.02 -0.29 6.52
N TYR A 77 3.30 -1.16 5.57
CA TYR A 77 4.14 -0.83 4.43
C TYR A 77 3.59 0.36 3.62
N TRP A 78 2.29 0.35 3.30
CA TRP A 78 1.66 1.42 2.55
C TRP A 78 1.74 2.77 3.27
N LEU A 79 1.51 2.79 4.57
CA LEU A 79 1.60 4.01 5.38
C LEU A 79 3.03 4.52 5.51
N ASP A 80 4.00 3.63 5.70
CA ASP A 80 5.38 3.98 6.00
C ASP A 80 6.21 4.27 4.75
N ALA A 81 6.00 3.51 3.68
CA ALA A 81 6.81 3.60 2.48
C ALA A 81 6.14 4.40 1.35
N ILE A 82 4.80 4.34 1.22
CA ILE A 82 4.09 4.97 0.11
C ILE A 82 3.50 6.32 0.53
N MET A 83 2.82 6.37 1.69
CA MET A 83 2.11 7.58 2.12
C MET A 83 2.99 8.54 2.90
N ALA A 84 4.02 8.05 3.60
CA ALA A 84 4.97 8.91 4.31
C ALA A 84 5.67 9.87 3.33
N GLY A 85 5.58 11.16 3.61
CA GLY A 85 6.14 12.21 2.75
C GLY A 85 5.24 12.66 1.58
N THR A 86 4.14 11.94 1.28
CA THR A 86 3.18 12.34 0.22
C THR A 86 2.00 13.11 0.81
N ILE A 87 1.63 12.84 2.05
CA ILE A 87 0.53 13.49 2.75
C ILE A 87 1.04 14.21 4.01
N ARG A 88 0.21 15.13 4.54
CA ARG A 88 0.54 15.85 5.77
C ARG A 88 0.68 14.88 6.96
N PRO A 89 1.62 15.13 7.91
CA PRO A 89 1.81 14.28 9.09
C PRO A 89 0.53 14.05 9.92
N SER A 90 -0.33 15.06 10.03
CA SER A 90 -1.62 14.94 10.73
C SER A 90 -2.57 13.95 10.04
N THR A 91 -2.61 13.95 8.71
CA THR A 91 -3.41 13.00 7.91
C THR A 91 -2.83 11.59 8.04
N LEU A 92 -1.52 11.45 7.95
CA LEU A 92 -0.84 10.16 8.13
C LEU A 92 -1.15 9.55 9.50
N ASN A 93 -1.08 10.34 10.56
CA ASN A 93 -1.44 9.91 11.91
C ASN A 93 -2.93 9.49 12.00
N GLY A 94 -3.82 10.20 11.30
CA GLY A 94 -5.22 9.82 11.17
C GLY A 94 -5.39 8.46 10.50
N TYR A 95 -4.67 8.23 9.41
CA TYR A 95 -4.70 6.97 8.67
C TYR A 95 -4.14 5.80 9.48
N ARG A 96 -3.05 6.00 10.24
CA ARG A 96 -2.55 5.00 11.20
C ARG A 96 -3.61 4.61 12.22
N ARG A 97 -4.30 5.60 12.80
CA ARG A 97 -5.38 5.34 13.76
C ARG A 97 -6.54 4.56 13.11
N TYR A 98 -6.90 4.87 11.86
CA TYR A 98 -7.94 4.12 11.15
C TYR A 98 -7.51 2.67 10.91
N SER A 99 -6.27 2.47 10.49
CA SER A 99 -5.67 1.15 10.32
C SER A 99 -5.72 0.34 11.63
N ASP A 100 -5.11 0.86 12.70
CA ASP A 100 -4.87 0.12 13.94
C ASP A 100 -6.15 -0.13 14.75
N LEU A 101 -7.09 0.83 14.76
CA LEU A 101 -8.28 0.73 15.59
C LEU A 101 -9.49 0.12 14.87
N TYR A 102 -9.56 0.23 13.53
CA TYR A 102 -10.80 -0.07 12.81
C TYR A 102 -10.64 -1.11 11.69
N ILE A 103 -9.45 -1.34 11.17
CA ILE A 103 -9.26 -2.30 10.07
C ILE A 103 -8.51 -3.54 10.54
N LYS A 104 -7.31 -3.38 11.10
CA LYS A 104 -6.47 -4.51 11.54
C LYS A 104 -7.16 -5.46 12.52
N PRO A 105 -7.96 -5.00 13.51
CA PRO A 105 -8.64 -5.91 14.43
C PRO A 105 -9.63 -6.88 13.77
N TYR A 106 -10.09 -6.57 12.57
CA TYR A 106 -11.11 -7.37 11.84
C TYR A 106 -10.54 -8.11 10.64
N LEU A 107 -9.62 -7.52 9.94
CA LEU A 107 -9.11 -8.03 8.66
C LEU A 107 -7.59 -8.17 8.62
N GLY A 108 -6.87 -7.69 9.63
CA GLY A 108 -5.42 -7.58 9.64
C GLY A 108 -4.68 -8.88 9.37
N ASP A 109 -5.14 -9.99 9.96
CA ASP A 109 -4.51 -11.31 9.84
C ASP A 109 -4.85 -12.05 8.53
N LYS A 110 -5.80 -11.50 7.75
CA LYS A 110 -6.15 -12.10 6.47
C LYS A 110 -5.12 -11.74 5.40
N GLN A 111 -4.78 -12.71 4.58
CA GLN A 111 -4.02 -12.45 3.35
C GLN A 111 -4.83 -11.53 2.43
N ILE A 112 -4.18 -10.53 1.84
CA ILE A 112 -4.88 -9.57 0.96
C ILE A 112 -5.65 -10.27 -0.15
N SER A 113 -5.05 -11.25 -0.81
CA SER A 113 -5.65 -12.03 -1.90
C SER A 113 -6.92 -12.80 -1.48
N LYS A 114 -7.15 -13.00 -0.18
CA LYS A 114 -8.31 -13.72 0.37
C LYS A 114 -9.38 -12.80 0.98
N ILE A 115 -9.20 -11.50 0.91
CA ILE A 115 -10.19 -10.54 1.40
C ILE A 115 -11.31 -10.42 0.38
N THR A 116 -12.52 -10.73 0.81
CA THR A 116 -13.73 -10.67 -0.03
C THR A 116 -14.52 -9.39 0.25
N PRO A 117 -15.34 -8.92 -0.70
CA PRO A 117 -16.26 -7.82 -0.45
C PRO A 117 -17.21 -8.07 0.75
N ALA A 118 -17.58 -9.33 1.00
CA ALA A 118 -18.41 -9.71 2.15
C ALA A 118 -17.68 -9.49 3.49
N ASP A 119 -16.38 -9.75 3.56
CA ASP A 119 -15.56 -9.48 4.75
C ASP A 119 -15.54 -7.99 5.07
N VAL A 120 -15.33 -7.17 4.04
CA VAL A 120 -15.30 -5.71 4.15
C VAL A 120 -16.66 -5.16 4.58
N GLN A 121 -17.74 -5.65 3.99
CA GLN A 121 -19.09 -5.24 4.36
C GLN A 121 -19.40 -5.59 5.82
N LYS A 122 -19.06 -6.79 6.26
CA LYS A 122 -19.24 -7.22 7.65
C LYS A 122 -18.44 -6.35 8.62
N MET A 123 -17.21 -5.98 8.27
CA MET A 123 -16.42 -5.04 9.06
C MET A 123 -17.17 -3.71 9.23
N TYR A 124 -17.69 -3.11 8.13
CA TYR A 124 -18.41 -1.83 8.23
C TYR A 124 -19.70 -1.93 9.05
N GLU A 125 -20.42 -3.03 8.99
CA GLU A 125 -21.60 -3.27 9.83
C GLU A 125 -21.24 -3.29 11.31
N VAL A 126 -20.16 -4.00 11.65
CA VAL A 126 -19.65 -4.04 13.03
C VAL A 126 -19.19 -2.66 13.49
N LEU A 127 -18.47 -1.90 12.65
CA LEU A 127 -18.02 -0.56 12.97
C LEU A 127 -19.17 0.41 13.20
N LYS A 128 -20.22 0.35 12.39
CA LYS A 128 -21.44 1.14 12.58
C LYS A 128 -22.11 0.82 13.92
N ALA A 129 -22.21 -0.47 14.26
CA ALA A 129 -22.94 -0.90 15.46
C ALA A 129 -22.12 -0.65 16.75
N ARG A 130 -20.81 -0.90 16.76
CA ARG A 130 -19.98 -0.92 17.98
C ARG A 130 -18.50 -0.56 17.74
N GLY A 131 -18.19 0.23 16.75
CA GLY A 131 -16.80 0.57 16.40
C GLY A 131 -16.19 1.67 17.25
N ARG A 132 -16.94 2.38 18.04
CA ARG A 132 -16.43 3.47 18.88
C ARG A 132 -15.62 2.90 20.06
N VAL A 133 -14.38 3.33 20.19
CA VAL A 133 -13.46 2.88 21.27
C VAL A 133 -13.93 3.35 22.64
N LYS A 134 -14.41 4.60 22.75
CA LYS A 134 -14.99 5.13 24.00
C LYS A 134 -16.48 5.30 23.81
N GLU A 135 -17.25 4.84 24.79
CA GLU A 135 -18.70 5.04 24.80
C GLU A 135 -19.06 6.53 24.79
N HIS A 136 -20.08 6.85 24.01
CA HIS A 136 -20.64 8.21 23.97
C HIS A 136 -22.02 8.21 24.62
N ALA A 137 -22.28 9.18 25.49
CA ALA A 137 -23.51 9.23 26.29
C ALA A 137 -24.80 9.10 25.46
N GLN A 138 -24.82 9.66 24.25
CA GLN A 138 -26.01 9.64 23.37
C GLN A 138 -25.98 8.50 22.34
N TYR A 139 -24.79 8.11 21.85
CA TYR A 139 -24.64 7.19 20.71
C TYR A 139 -24.00 5.84 21.08
N GLY A 140 -23.70 5.64 22.38
CA GLY A 140 -23.05 4.41 22.85
C GLY A 140 -21.74 4.16 22.09
N HIS A 141 -21.58 2.95 21.61
CA HIS A 141 -20.42 2.52 20.85
C HIS A 141 -20.57 2.65 19.30
N GLN A 142 -21.64 3.28 18.82
CA GLN A 142 -21.86 3.46 17.39
C GLN A 142 -20.89 4.47 16.77
N LEU A 143 -20.32 4.14 15.60
CA LEU A 143 -19.60 5.12 14.77
C LEU A 143 -20.58 5.88 13.87
N SER A 144 -20.30 7.17 13.67
CA SER A 144 -21.03 7.96 12.68
C SER A 144 -20.77 7.47 11.27
N GLY A 145 -21.75 7.65 10.37
CA GLY A 145 -21.60 7.32 8.96
C GLY A 145 -20.40 8.05 8.29
N SER A 146 -20.16 9.31 8.69
CA SER A 146 -18.99 10.08 8.20
C SER A 146 -17.65 9.46 8.62
N MET A 147 -17.55 8.93 9.84
CA MET A 147 -16.34 8.25 10.31
C MET A 147 -16.12 6.95 9.52
N VAL A 148 -17.17 6.14 9.34
CA VAL A 148 -17.09 4.90 8.54
C VAL A 148 -16.70 5.23 7.09
N HIS A 149 -17.22 6.31 6.53
CA HIS A 149 -16.84 6.77 5.18
C HIS A 149 -15.37 7.17 5.11
N SER A 150 -14.83 7.88 6.11
CA SER A 150 -13.42 8.24 6.16
C SER A 150 -12.51 7.01 6.25
N ILE A 151 -12.90 6.00 7.05
CA ILE A 151 -12.21 4.71 7.13
C ILE A 151 -12.25 3.99 5.77
N HIS A 152 -13.43 3.97 5.12
CA HIS A 152 -13.60 3.39 3.79
C HIS A 152 -12.68 4.05 2.76
N THR A 153 -12.64 5.38 2.72
CA THR A 153 -11.82 6.13 1.76
C THR A 153 -10.34 5.76 1.90
N MET A 154 -9.81 5.77 3.12
CA MET A 154 -8.42 5.35 3.36
C MET A 154 -8.19 3.90 2.97
N PHE A 155 -9.07 2.99 3.38
CA PHE A 155 -8.96 1.57 3.05
C PHE A 155 -9.01 1.32 1.54
N HIS A 156 -9.91 2.00 0.83
CA HIS A 156 -10.01 1.93 -0.63
C HIS A 156 -8.71 2.38 -1.32
N GLU A 157 -8.10 3.47 -0.87
CA GLU A 157 -6.81 3.95 -1.40
C GLU A 157 -5.69 2.93 -1.16
N ALA A 158 -5.64 2.32 0.03
CA ALA A 158 -4.67 1.29 0.33
C ALA A 158 -4.83 0.04 -0.55
N MET A 159 -6.08 -0.42 -0.75
CA MET A 159 -6.38 -1.58 -1.60
C MET A 159 -6.15 -1.29 -3.09
N LYS A 160 -6.43 -0.06 -3.53
CA LYS A 160 -6.10 0.40 -4.88
C LYS A 160 -4.60 0.36 -5.10
N ALA A 161 -3.81 0.86 -4.15
CA ALA A 161 -2.36 0.80 -4.22
C ALA A 161 -1.84 -0.65 -4.22
N ALA A 162 -2.45 -1.57 -3.46
CA ALA A 162 -2.13 -2.99 -3.50
C ALA A 162 -2.32 -3.57 -4.90
N LYS A 163 -3.49 -3.33 -5.50
CA LYS A 163 -3.79 -3.77 -6.87
C LYS A 163 -2.79 -3.20 -7.89
N GLU A 164 -2.44 -1.92 -7.79
CA GLU A 164 -1.44 -1.28 -8.68
C GLU A 164 -0.03 -1.83 -8.45
N SER A 165 0.24 -2.37 -7.28
CA SER A 165 1.50 -3.05 -6.92
C SER A 165 1.48 -4.55 -7.22
N HIS A 166 0.39 -5.07 -7.80
CA HIS A 166 0.20 -6.49 -8.13
C HIS A 166 0.25 -7.44 -6.92
N ILE A 167 -0.34 -6.99 -5.80
CA ILE A 167 -0.51 -7.77 -4.57
C ILE A 167 -1.93 -8.31 -4.51
#